data_f5cf3352e6e254c3d9df1c6809fe3aea
#
_entry.id   f5cf3352e6e254c3d9df1c6809fe3aea
#
_cell.length_a   1.000
_cell.length_b   1.000
_cell.length_c   1.000
_cell.angle_alpha   90.00
_cell.angle_beta   90.00
_cell.angle_gamma   90.00
#
_symmetry.space_group_name_H-M   'P 1'
#
loop_
_entity.id
_entity.type
_entity.pdbx_description
1 polymer ?
#
loop_
_entity_poly.entity_id
_entity_poly.type
_entity_poly.pdbx_seq_one_letter_code
_entity_poly.pdbx_strand_id
1 'polypeptide(L)'
;MKNFRESENVFLKGNWYPVEETSSNNLDIVGEIPMELNGLFLRNGPNPKEPIDHKNYHPFFGDGMIHGLKIQDGKAHWYKNRYVESSFGFGPNTHVLKHAGKIYALVEGGVSPVILDNNLNFTDQIPFPKNDSKRFTAHPKFDSSKNELHAISYDLSLI
;
A
#
# COMPACT_ATOMS: atom_id res chain seq x y z
N MET A 1 -12.93 5.66 -19.67
CA MET A 1 -11.99 4.59 -19.24
C MET A 1 -11.89 3.58 -20.37
N LYS A 2 -10.67 3.36 -20.91
CA LYS A 2 -10.45 2.20 -21.75
C LYS A 2 -10.73 0.96 -20.90
N ASN A 3 -11.45 0.05 -21.47
CA ASN A 3 -12.07 -1.03 -20.74
C ASN A 3 -10.99 -2.08 -20.37
N PHE A 4 -10.50 -2.10 -19.13
CA PHE A 4 -9.61 -3.16 -18.65
C PHE A 4 -10.13 -4.58 -19.01
N ARG A 5 -11.45 -4.74 -19.19
CA ARG A 5 -12.09 -6.01 -19.58
C ARG A 5 -11.62 -6.52 -20.92
N GLU A 6 -11.19 -5.66 -21.83
CA GLU A 6 -10.71 -6.00 -23.18
C GLU A 6 -9.19 -6.24 -23.22
N SER A 7 -8.49 -6.06 -22.10
CA SER A 7 -7.05 -6.27 -22.04
C SER A 7 -6.70 -7.74 -22.19
N GLU A 8 -5.69 -8.05 -23.00
CA GLU A 8 -5.10 -9.39 -23.10
C GLU A 8 -4.03 -9.65 -22.00
N ASN A 9 -3.60 -8.62 -21.29
CA ASN A 9 -2.58 -8.72 -20.25
C ASN A 9 -3.12 -9.47 -19.03
N VAL A 10 -2.41 -10.52 -18.61
CA VAL A 10 -2.80 -11.37 -17.47
C VAL A 10 -2.84 -10.60 -16.15
N PHE A 11 -2.03 -9.55 -16.01
CA PHE A 11 -1.99 -8.66 -14.83
C PHE A 11 -3.12 -7.62 -14.79
N LEU A 12 -4.06 -7.69 -15.72
CA LEU A 12 -5.27 -6.86 -15.74
C LEU A 12 -6.54 -7.71 -15.75
N LYS A 13 -6.44 -9.01 -15.47
CA LYS A 13 -7.53 -9.98 -15.50
C LYS A 13 -7.70 -10.75 -14.18
N GLY A 14 -8.87 -11.31 -13.98
CA GLY A 14 -9.15 -12.18 -12.83
C GLY A 14 -8.86 -11.49 -11.50
N ASN A 15 -8.04 -12.10 -10.66
CA ASN A 15 -7.66 -11.56 -9.36
C ASN A 15 -6.75 -10.31 -9.43
N TRP A 16 -6.23 -9.99 -10.61
CA TRP A 16 -5.44 -8.79 -10.89
C TRP A 16 -6.26 -7.67 -11.50
N TYR A 17 -7.56 -7.88 -11.65
CA TYR A 17 -8.42 -6.86 -12.23
C TYR A 17 -8.43 -5.60 -11.35
N PRO A 18 -8.17 -4.42 -11.92
CA PRO A 18 -8.16 -3.17 -11.17
C PRO A 18 -9.49 -2.88 -10.49
N VAL A 19 -9.43 -2.30 -9.32
CA VAL A 19 -10.60 -1.94 -8.53
C VAL A 19 -10.64 -0.43 -8.28
N GLU A 20 -11.85 0.09 -8.11
CA GLU A 20 -12.09 1.48 -7.75
C GLU A 20 -11.95 1.68 -6.22
N GLU A 21 -11.67 2.91 -5.80
CA GLU A 21 -11.73 3.27 -4.39
C GLU A 21 -13.14 3.08 -3.82
N THR A 22 -13.21 2.47 -2.67
CA THR A 22 -14.50 2.24 -1.99
C THR A 22 -14.39 2.41 -0.48
N SER A 23 -15.54 2.58 0.16
CA SER A 23 -15.70 2.52 1.60
C SER A 23 -17.01 1.84 1.93
N SER A 24 -17.00 0.94 2.90
CA SER A 24 -18.21 0.29 3.42
C SER A 24 -18.14 0.22 4.94
N ASN A 25 -19.22 0.57 5.59
CA ASN A 25 -19.46 0.38 7.02
C ASN A 25 -20.50 -0.72 7.29
N ASN A 26 -21.04 -1.29 6.23
CA ASN A 26 -21.97 -2.42 6.30
C ASN A 26 -21.28 -3.64 5.70
N LEU A 27 -20.76 -4.49 6.58
CA LEU A 27 -19.98 -5.66 6.23
C LEU A 27 -20.68 -6.91 6.74
N ASP A 28 -20.99 -7.82 5.83
CA ASP A 28 -21.55 -9.11 6.19
C ASP A 28 -20.47 -9.98 6.84
N ILE A 29 -20.78 -10.56 7.99
CA ILE A 29 -19.89 -11.45 8.73
C ILE A 29 -20.48 -12.86 8.67
N VAL A 30 -19.68 -13.82 8.23
CA VAL A 30 -20.01 -15.23 8.30
C VAL A 30 -19.15 -15.88 9.39
N GLY A 31 -19.80 -16.39 10.44
CA GLY A 31 -19.14 -16.86 11.67
C GLY A 31 -19.00 -15.76 12.71
N GLU A 32 -17.99 -15.87 13.56
CA GLU A 32 -17.74 -14.96 14.69
C GLU A 32 -16.33 -14.37 14.62
N ILE A 33 -16.25 -13.10 14.95
CA ILE A 33 -14.95 -12.41 15.14
C ILE A 33 -14.61 -12.47 16.63
N PRO A 34 -13.42 -13.02 17.00
CA PRO A 34 -13.00 -13.04 18.41
C PRO A 34 -12.96 -11.64 19.01
N MET A 35 -13.46 -11.51 20.25
CA MET A 35 -13.53 -10.23 20.97
C MET A 35 -12.15 -9.62 21.22
N GLU A 36 -11.12 -10.46 21.33
CA GLU A 36 -9.74 -10.05 21.54
C GLU A 36 -9.08 -9.47 20.30
N LEU A 37 -9.64 -9.72 19.11
CA LEU A 37 -9.11 -9.22 17.84
C LEU A 37 -9.50 -7.74 17.66
N ASN A 38 -8.59 -6.86 18.05
CA ASN A 38 -8.78 -5.41 17.95
C ASN A 38 -7.65 -4.80 17.12
N GLY A 39 -7.98 -4.11 16.05
CA GLY A 39 -6.96 -3.48 15.22
C GLY A 39 -7.42 -3.08 13.84
N LEU A 40 -6.42 -2.84 13.00
CA LEU A 40 -6.57 -2.49 11.61
C LEU A 40 -5.77 -3.52 10.79
N PHE A 41 -6.47 -4.38 10.06
CA PHE A 41 -5.85 -5.27 9.09
C PHE A 41 -5.56 -4.48 7.81
N LEU A 42 -4.31 -4.49 7.37
CA LEU A 42 -3.86 -3.72 6.21
C LEU A 42 -3.20 -4.62 5.17
N ARG A 43 -3.44 -4.28 3.91
CA ARG A 43 -2.69 -4.80 2.75
C ARG A 43 -2.36 -3.66 1.81
N ASN A 44 -1.19 -3.71 1.20
CA ASN A 44 -0.79 -2.81 0.12
C ASN A 44 -0.42 -3.63 -1.11
N GLY A 45 -0.78 -3.17 -2.28
CA GLY A 45 -0.50 -3.84 -3.54
C GLY A 45 -0.68 -2.91 -4.74
N PRO A 46 -0.24 -3.36 -5.93
CA PRO A 46 -0.45 -2.58 -7.14
C PRO A 46 -1.91 -2.60 -7.58
N ASN A 47 -2.39 -1.45 -8.00
CA ASN A 47 -3.68 -1.28 -8.66
C ASN A 47 -3.53 -0.19 -9.73
N PRO A 48 -3.41 -0.56 -11.02
CA PRO A 48 -3.10 0.42 -12.06
C PRO A 48 -4.17 1.49 -12.19
N LYS A 49 -3.71 2.74 -12.38
CA LYS A 49 -4.54 3.91 -12.62
C LYS A 49 -4.36 4.37 -14.05
N GLU A 50 -5.46 4.52 -14.78
CA GLU A 50 -5.41 5.02 -16.16
C GLU A 50 -4.84 6.45 -16.24
N PRO A 51 -4.08 6.78 -17.31
CA PRO A 51 -3.79 5.94 -18.48
C PRO A 51 -2.58 5.03 -18.28
N ILE A 52 -2.64 3.79 -18.78
CA ILE A 52 -1.54 2.83 -18.80
C ILE A 52 -1.34 2.20 -20.18
N ASP A 53 -0.17 1.64 -20.43
CA ASP A 53 0.07 0.74 -21.56
C ASP A 53 -0.44 -0.67 -21.22
N HIS A 54 -1.65 -0.99 -21.62
CA HIS A 54 -2.28 -2.29 -21.34
C HIS A 54 -1.46 -3.49 -21.81
N LYS A 55 -0.73 -3.35 -22.91
CA LYS A 55 0.05 -4.46 -23.49
C LYS A 55 1.27 -4.81 -22.64
N ASN A 56 1.96 -3.78 -22.15
CA ASN A 56 3.24 -3.94 -21.45
C ASN A 56 3.15 -3.70 -19.94
N TYR A 57 1.93 -3.52 -19.40
CA TYR A 57 1.76 -3.32 -17.97
C TYR A 57 2.31 -4.48 -17.16
N HIS A 58 3.06 -4.15 -16.10
CA HIS A 58 3.54 -5.09 -15.10
C HIS A 58 3.24 -4.53 -13.69
N PRO A 59 2.77 -5.36 -12.72
CA PRO A 59 2.35 -4.90 -11.40
C PRO A 59 3.41 -4.09 -10.63
N PHE A 60 4.70 -4.37 -10.85
CA PHE A 60 5.77 -3.62 -10.17
C PHE A 60 5.74 -2.12 -10.44
N PHE A 61 5.13 -1.70 -11.56
CA PHE A 61 5.02 -0.30 -11.97
C PHE A 61 3.60 0.26 -11.79
N GLY A 62 2.71 -0.51 -11.17
CA GLY A 62 1.36 -0.04 -10.87
C GLY A 62 1.31 0.89 -9.67
N ASP A 63 0.30 1.77 -9.64
CA ASP A 63 0.04 2.60 -8.48
C ASP A 63 -0.26 1.76 -7.25
N GLY A 64 0.17 2.22 -6.09
CA GLY A 64 -0.14 1.56 -4.83
C GLY A 64 -1.59 1.79 -4.44
N MET A 65 -2.25 0.72 -4.00
CA MET A 65 -3.54 0.80 -3.35
C MET A 65 -3.49 0.08 -2.01
N ILE A 66 -3.81 0.81 -0.95
CA ILE A 66 -3.94 0.25 0.37
C ILE A 66 -5.37 -0.18 0.64
N HIS A 67 -5.53 -1.35 1.25
CA HIS A 67 -6.78 -1.90 1.72
C HIS A 67 -6.74 -2.00 3.24
N GLY A 68 -7.79 -1.58 3.91
CA GLY A 68 -7.90 -1.65 5.36
C GLY A 68 -9.25 -2.17 5.82
N LEU A 69 -9.21 -3.04 6.83
CA LEU A 69 -10.37 -3.54 7.54
C LEU A 69 -10.21 -3.23 9.03
N LYS A 70 -11.10 -2.40 9.57
CA LYS A 70 -11.11 -2.10 11.01
C LYS A 70 -11.94 -3.14 11.73
N ILE A 71 -11.30 -3.85 12.67
CA ILE A 71 -11.93 -4.84 13.54
C ILE A 71 -11.80 -4.35 14.97
N GLN A 72 -12.88 -4.41 15.74
CA GLN A 72 -12.92 -4.05 17.14
C GLN A 72 -14.16 -4.64 17.82
N ASP A 73 -14.00 -5.13 19.06
CA ASP A 73 -15.08 -5.62 19.92
C ASP A 73 -15.99 -6.64 19.19
N GLY A 74 -15.39 -7.61 18.52
CA GLY A 74 -16.08 -8.67 17.78
C GLY A 74 -16.82 -8.19 16.52
N LYS A 75 -16.52 -7.00 16.01
CA LYS A 75 -17.20 -6.40 14.85
C LYS A 75 -16.22 -5.93 13.78
N ALA A 76 -16.61 -6.05 12.52
CA ALA A 76 -15.99 -5.36 11.40
C ALA A 76 -16.64 -3.98 11.24
N HIS A 77 -15.92 -2.93 11.58
CA HIS A 77 -16.47 -1.57 11.61
C HIS A 77 -16.52 -0.90 10.25
N TRP A 78 -15.46 -1.09 9.46
CA TRP A 78 -15.39 -0.57 8.12
C TRP A 78 -14.33 -1.30 7.29
N TYR A 79 -14.54 -1.33 5.98
CA TYR A 79 -13.55 -1.61 4.96
C TYR A 79 -13.35 -0.37 4.09
N LYS A 80 -12.11 -0.09 3.74
CA LYS A 80 -11.74 0.97 2.79
C LYS A 80 -10.58 0.52 1.93
N ASN A 81 -10.56 0.97 0.69
CA ASN A 81 -9.36 0.97 -0.13
C ASN A 81 -9.11 2.37 -0.69
N ARG A 82 -7.84 2.76 -0.78
CA ARG A 82 -7.41 4.07 -1.26
C ARG A 82 -6.13 3.94 -2.06
N TYR A 83 -6.02 4.74 -3.11
CA TYR A 83 -4.72 4.92 -3.74
C TYR A 83 -3.73 5.56 -2.76
N VAL A 84 -2.50 5.06 -2.78
CA VAL A 84 -1.41 5.66 -2.01
C VAL A 84 -0.85 6.81 -2.83
N GLU A 85 -1.17 8.04 -2.46
CA GLU A 85 -0.64 9.22 -3.13
C GLU A 85 0.86 9.37 -2.87
N SER A 86 1.59 9.89 -3.86
CA SER A 86 3.01 10.17 -3.75
C SER A 86 3.35 11.46 -4.48
N SER A 87 4.25 12.25 -3.92
CA SER A 87 4.78 13.45 -4.57
C SER A 87 5.78 13.15 -5.70
N PHE A 88 6.17 11.87 -5.88
CA PHE A 88 7.26 11.44 -6.75
C PHE A 88 6.89 10.22 -7.62
N GLY A 89 5.95 10.36 -8.53
CA GLY A 89 5.54 9.28 -9.43
C GLY A 89 4.42 8.41 -8.87
N PHE A 90 4.44 7.11 -9.17
CA PHE A 90 3.41 6.18 -8.68
C PHE A 90 3.52 5.96 -7.16
N GLY A 91 2.38 5.74 -6.52
CA GLY A 91 2.33 5.49 -5.08
C GLY A 91 2.98 4.17 -4.67
N PRO A 92 3.58 4.09 -3.47
CA PRO A 92 4.14 2.85 -2.94
C PRO A 92 3.14 1.69 -2.98
N ASN A 93 3.55 0.57 -3.57
CA ASN A 93 2.66 -0.52 -3.94
C ASN A 93 3.04 -1.91 -3.39
N THR A 94 4.06 -2.00 -2.51
CA THR A 94 4.63 -3.31 -2.17
C THR A 94 4.29 -3.76 -0.76
N HIS A 95 4.47 -2.91 0.24
CA HIS A 95 4.32 -3.30 1.63
C HIS A 95 3.66 -2.20 2.47
N VAL A 96 3.08 -2.59 3.58
CA VAL A 96 2.55 -1.68 4.60
C VAL A 96 2.95 -2.17 5.98
N LEU A 97 3.39 -1.26 6.84
CA LEU A 97 3.72 -1.57 8.23
C LEU A 97 3.32 -0.42 9.16
N LYS A 98 3.19 -0.74 10.44
CA LYS A 98 3.01 0.24 11.50
C LYS A 98 4.27 0.32 12.36
N HIS A 99 4.79 1.53 12.56
CA HIS A 99 5.91 1.81 13.43
C HIS A 99 5.75 3.19 14.08
N ALA A 100 6.12 3.32 15.35
CA ALA A 100 6.05 4.59 16.10
C ALA A 100 4.68 5.33 15.95
N GLY A 101 3.59 4.57 15.97
CA GLY A 101 2.23 5.11 15.87
C GLY A 101 1.77 5.51 14.46
N LYS A 102 2.63 5.42 13.44
CA LYS A 102 2.34 5.78 12.04
C LYS A 102 2.20 4.54 11.16
N ILE A 103 1.42 4.65 10.11
CA ILE A 103 1.29 3.64 9.05
C ILE A 103 2.15 4.08 7.87
N TYR A 104 3.01 3.19 7.39
CA TYR A 104 3.92 3.44 6.27
C TYR A 104 3.57 2.54 5.10
N ALA A 105 3.31 3.13 3.94
CA ALA A 105 3.26 2.42 2.68
C ALA A 105 4.64 2.49 2.00
N LEU A 106 5.14 1.36 1.53
CA LEU A 106 6.49 1.17 1.03
C LEU A 106 6.48 0.57 -0.37
N VAL A 107 7.54 0.87 -1.13
CA VAL A 107 7.82 0.25 -2.43
C VAL A 107 9.30 -0.10 -2.53
N GLU A 108 9.61 -1.22 -3.17
CA GLU A 108 11.00 -1.67 -3.35
C GLU A 108 11.71 -0.83 -4.42
N GLY A 109 12.88 -0.29 -4.06
CA GLY A 109 13.70 0.52 -4.96
C GLY A 109 13.03 1.77 -5.51
N GLY A 110 11.96 2.20 -4.89
CA GLY A 110 11.11 3.29 -5.35
C GLY A 110 11.25 4.57 -4.52
N VAL A 111 10.13 5.28 -4.45
CA VAL A 111 10.01 6.53 -3.70
C VAL A 111 10.11 6.30 -2.19
N SER A 112 10.33 7.37 -1.44
CA SER A 112 10.34 7.33 0.02
C SER A 112 8.99 6.88 0.59
N PRO A 113 9.00 6.29 1.80
CA PRO A 113 7.79 5.86 2.48
C PRO A 113 6.73 6.96 2.58
N VAL A 114 5.51 6.61 2.26
CA VAL A 114 4.34 7.46 2.47
C VAL A 114 3.71 7.14 3.81
N ILE A 115 3.33 8.17 4.55
CA ILE A 115 2.67 8.06 5.85
C ILE A 115 1.17 8.24 5.68
N LEU A 116 0.42 7.32 6.27
CA LEU A 116 -1.04 7.32 6.28
C LEU A 116 -1.57 7.44 7.70
N ASP A 117 -2.74 8.05 7.83
CA ASP A 117 -3.51 8.02 9.07
C ASP A 117 -4.28 6.69 9.25
N ASN A 118 -4.97 6.53 10.39
CA ASN A 118 -5.78 5.33 10.68
C ASN A 118 -7.05 5.22 9.80
N ASN A 119 -7.36 6.22 8.98
CA ASN A 119 -8.43 6.22 7.99
C ASN A 119 -7.93 6.00 6.56
N LEU A 120 -6.62 5.73 6.40
CA LEU A 120 -5.91 5.51 5.15
C LEU A 120 -5.74 6.77 4.29
N ASN A 121 -5.87 7.95 4.87
CA ASN A 121 -5.58 9.18 4.17
C ASN A 121 -4.08 9.47 4.18
N PHE A 122 -3.58 10.03 3.08
CA PHE A 122 -2.23 10.58 3.02
C PHE A 122 -2.05 11.66 4.08
N THR A 123 -0.97 11.61 4.82
CA THR A 123 -0.62 12.64 5.81
C THR A 123 0.73 13.28 5.53
N ASP A 124 1.70 12.50 5.07
CA ASP A 124 3.05 12.97 4.83
C ASP A 124 3.83 11.97 3.97
N GLN A 125 4.98 12.39 3.47
CA GLN A 125 5.96 11.53 2.83
C GLN A 125 7.33 11.81 3.43
N ILE A 126 8.02 10.77 3.90
CA ILE A 126 9.31 10.95 4.59
C ILE A 126 10.31 11.55 3.62
N PRO A 127 10.87 12.73 3.89
CA PRO A 127 12.03 13.20 3.18
C PRO A 127 13.21 12.30 3.52
N PHE A 128 13.96 11.82 2.52
CA PHE A 128 15.21 11.14 2.81
C PHE A 128 16.19 12.08 3.54
N PRO A 129 16.96 11.54 4.48
CA PRO A 129 18.11 12.26 5.00
C PRO A 129 19.01 12.67 3.83
N LYS A 130 19.75 13.75 4.00
CA LYS A 130 20.53 14.53 3.02
C LYS A 130 21.52 13.77 2.11
N ASN A 131 21.60 12.46 2.19
CA ASN A 131 22.40 11.62 1.32
C ASN A 131 21.54 11.22 0.12
N ASP A 132 21.93 11.58 -1.06
CA ASP A 132 21.28 11.54 -2.38
C ASP A 132 20.57 10.24 -2.82
N SER A 133 20.49 9.23 -1.98
CA SER A 133 19.78 8.00 -2.26
C SER A 133 18.27 8.22 -2.02
N LYS A 134 17.51 8.34 -3.10
CA LYS A 134 16.07 8.59 -3.10
C LYS A 134 15.24 7.29 -3.06
N ARG A 135 15.86 6.15 -2.83
CA ARG A 135 15.23 4.83 -2.91
C ARG A 135 15.24 4.13 -1.57
N PHE A 136 14.17 3.43 -1.27
CA PHE A 136 13.96 2.77 0.01
C PHE A 136 13.58 1.30 -0.24
N THR A 137 13.93 0.41 0.69
CA THR A 137 13.47 -0.98 0.64
C THR A 137 12.02 -1.09 1.06
N ALA A 138 11.28 -1.99 0.45
CA ALA A 138 9.94 -2.36 0.91
C ALA A 138 9.98 -3.28 2.15
N HIS A 139 11.15 -3.81 2.54
CA HIS A 139 11.30 -4.85 3.56
C HIS A 139 12.20 -4.44 4.72
N PRO A 140 11.96 -3.31 5.39
CA PRO A 140 12.73 -2.92 6.56
C PRO A 140 12.58 -3.96 7.69
N LYS A 141 13.56 -4.01 8.58
CA LYS A 141 13.56 -4.92 9.73
C LYS A 141 13.38 -4.13 11.02
N PHE A 142 12.55 -4.65 11.90
CA PHE A 142 12.26 -4.04 13.18
C PHE A 142 13.16 -4.62 14.27
N ASP A 143 13.92 -3.76 14.95
CA ASP A 143 14.63 -4.08 16.18
C ASP A 143 13.76 -3.70 17.37
N SER A 144 13.14 -4.70 17.99
CA SER A 144 12.26 -4.50 19.15
C SER A 144 12.99 -4.05 20.40
N SER A 145 14.29 -4.35 20.51
CA SER A 145 15.09 -3.98 21.69
C SER A 145 15.36 -2.49 21.78
N LYS A 146 15.43 -1.83 20.61
CA LYS A 146 15.70 -0.39 20.49
C LYS A 146 14.51 0.41 19.98
N ASN A 147 13.41 -0.29 19.59
CA ASN A 147 12.26 0.31 18.91
C ASN A 147 12.67 1.05 17.62
N GLU A 148 13.60 0.47 16.87
CA GLU A 148 14.14 1.03 15.63
C GLU A 148 13.70 0.24 14.40
N LEU A 149 13.49 0.94 13.28
CA LEU A 149 13.22 0.36 11.97
C LEU A 149 14.47 0.51 11.10
N HIS A 150 15.12 -0.62 10.80
CA HIS A 150 16.32 -0.66 9.96
C HIS A 150 15.93 -0.89 8.52
N ALA A 151 16.40 -0.01 7.64
CA ALA A 151 16.12 -0.06 6.21
C ALA A 151 17.42 0.11 5.40
N ILE A 152 17.48 -0.57 4.27
CA ILE A 152 18.53 -0.37 3.28
C ILE A 152 18.03 0.69 2.29
N SER A 153 18.89 1.64 1.97
CA SER A 153 18.69 2.59 0.90
C SER A 153 19.72 2.33 -0.20
N TYR A 154 19.30 2.33 -1.46
CA TYR A 154 20.18 2.06 -2.60
C TYR A 154 19.75 2.87 -3.83
N ASP A 155 20.70 3.06 -4.74
CA ASP A 155 20.49 3.74 -6.01
C ASP A 155 20.69 2.76 -7.17
N LEU A 156 19.68 2.63 -8.03
CA LEU A 156 19.73 1.79 -9.22
C LEU A 156 20.41 2.46 -10.43
N SER A 157 20.76 3.74 -10.33
CA SER A 157 21.47 4.45 -11.41
C SER A 157 22.93 4.05 -11.58
N LEU A 158 23.43 3.17 -10.71
CA LEU A 158 24.81 2.68 -10.71
C LEU A 158 24.96 1.25 -11.24
N ILE A 159 23.90 0.69 -11.86
CA ILE A 159 23.90 -0.66 -12.46
C ILE A 159 23.78 -0.54 -13.96
#